data_dabbea82c66a5b3d4efaa5b889f3cc1e
#
_entry.id   dabbea82c66a5b3d4efaa5b889f3cc1e
#
_cell.length_a   1.000
_cell.length_b   1.000
_cell.length_c   1.000
_cell.angle_alpha   90.00
_cell.angle_beta   90.00
_cell.angle_gamma   90.00
#
_symmetry.space_group_name_H-M   'P 1'
#
loop_
_entity.id
_entity.type
_entity.pdbx_description
1 polymer ?
#
loop_
_entity_poly.entity_id
_entity_poly.type
_entity_poly.pdbx_seq_one_letter_code
_entity_poly.pdbx_strand_id
1 'polypeptide(L)'
;MTASPVFGKVYMASQLTDAFARKFYYLRLSITDVCNFRCTYCLPDGYKPGAVNNNGFLSVDEVRRVTRAFSALGTEKVRLTGGEPSLRRDFTEIIAAVRENPAIRQIAVTTNGYRLARDVERWRDAGLTAINVSVDSLDARQFHAITGQDKFHQVMDGIDAAFAAGFDKVKVNTVLMRDVNHHQLDTFLAWIQ
;
A
#
# COMPACT_ATOMS: atom_id res chain seq x y z
N MET A 1 32.55 43.73 23.19
CA MET A 1 31.42 42.80 23.51
C MET A 1 31.16 41.97 22.28
N THR A 2 31.77 40.80 22.21
CA THR A 2 31.71 39.86 21.07
C THR A 2 30.64 38.84 21.36
N ALA A 3 29.56 38.87 20.58
CA ALA A 3 28.49 37.85 20.64
C ALA A 3 28.98 36.52 20.05
N SER A 4 29.06 35.50 20.87
CA SER A 4 29.33 34.11 20.42
C SER A 4 28.14 33.59 19.57
N PRO A 5 28.42 32.90 18.46
CA PRO A 5 27.38 32.27 17.67
C PRO A 5 26.83 31.06 18.45
N VAL A 6 25.52 31.05 18.68
CA VAL A 6 24.78 29.88 19.19
C VAL A 6 24.75 28.85 18.08
N PHE A 7 25.68 27.91 18.10
CA PHE A 7 25.59 26.72 17.26
C PHE A 7 24.40 25.88 17.71
N GLY A 8 23.31 25.91 16.92
CA GLY A 8 22.21 25.01 17.09
C GLY A 8 22.70 23.56 17.08
N LYS A 9 22.42 22.81 18.13
CA LYS A 9 22.66 21.37 18.17
C LYS A 9 21.96 20.75 16.96
N VAL A 10 22.72 20.32 15.96
CA VAL A 10 22.25 19.43 14.92
C VAL A 10 21.91 18.12 15.63
N TYR A 11 20.66 17.91 15.92
CA TYR A 11 20.18 16.59 16.34
C TYR A 11 20.41 15.65 15.16
N MET A 12 21.45 14.85 15.25
CA MET A 12 21.62 13.70 14.37
C MET A 12 20.33 12.89 14.52
N ALA A 13 19.58 12.75 13.42
CA ALA A 13 18.33 12.00 13.42
C ALA A 13 18.60 10.60 13.99
N SER A 14 18.04 10.29 15.14
CA SER A 14 18.18 8.96 15.74
C SER A 14 17.48 7.98 14.82
N GLN A 15 18.22 7.08 14.19
CA GLN A 15 17.66 6.06 13.32
C GLN A 15 16.97 5.00 14.18
N LEU A 16 15.75 4.62 13.81
CA LEU A 16 15.04 3.51 14.45
C LEU A 16 15.84 2.23 14.27
N THR A 17 16.36 1.71 15.38
CA THR A 17 17.11 0.44 15.44
C THR A 17 16.60 -0.38 16.62
N ASP A 18 16.63 -1.69 16.47
CA ASP A 18 16.36 -2.60 17.59
C ASP A 18 17.64 -3.02 18.33
N ALA A 19 17.48 -3.88 19.34
CA ALA A 19 18.61 -4.42 20.12
C ALA A 19 19.60 -5.26 19.29
N PHE A 20 19.25 -5.65 18.08
CA PHE A 20 20.09 -6.41 17.14
C PHE A 20 20.70 -5.51 16.03
N ALA A 21 20.67 -4.18 16.19
CA ALA A 21 21.15 -3.19 15.24
C ALA A 21 20.42 -3.22 13.87
N ARG A 22 19.21 -3.82 13.80
CA ARG A 22 18.40 -3.78 12.57
C ARG A 22 17.75 -2.42 12.46
N LYS A 23 17.86 -1.82 11.26
CA LYS A 23 17.33 -0.49 10.95
C LYS A 23 15.94 -0.59 10.36
N PHE A 24 15.00 0.26 10.82
CA PHE A 24 13.63 0.30 10.33
C PHE A 24 13.45 1.48 9.37
N TYR A 25 13.75 1.25 8.11
CA TYR A 25 13.61 2.24 7.03
C TYR A 25 12.26 2.15 6.29
N TYR A 26 11.39 1.21 6.70
CA TYR A 26 10.14 0.89 6.02
C TYR A 26 8.95 0.92 6.99
N LEU A 27 7.95 1.76 6.67
CA LEU A 27 6.68 1.86 7.38
C LEU A 27 5.56 1.26 6.53
N ARG A 28 4.79 0.34 7.12
CA ARG A 28 3.49 -0.08 6.59
C ARG A 28 2.40 0.62 7.39
N LEU A 29 1.58 1.41 6.71
CA LEU A 29 0.52 2.20 7.32
C LEU A 29 -0.83 1.73 6.79
N SER A 30 -1.63 1.12 7.67
CA SER A 30 -3.04 0.83 7.39
C SER A 30 -3.84 2.12 7.56
N ILE A 31 -4.54 2.54 6.50
CA ILE A 31 -5.30 3.79 6.47
C ILE A 31 -6.81 3.57 6.51
N THR A 32 -7.27 2.32 6.41
CA THR A 32 -8.68 1.92 6.46
C THR A 32 -8.79 0.43 6.76
N ASP A 33 -9.90 0.00 7.34
CA ASP A 33 -10.29 -1.41 7.46
C ASP A 33 -11.39 -1.80 6.45
N VAL A 34 -11.96 -0.82 5.73
CA VAL A 34 -12.98 -1.05 4.71
C VAL A 34 -12.39 -1.81 3.53
N CYS A 35 -13.07 -2.87 3.10
CA CYS A 35 -12.73 -3.62 1.90
C CYS A 35 -14.00 -3.95 1.11
N ASN A 36 -13.91 -3.89 -0.21
CA ASN A 36 -15.00 -4.26 -1.12
C ASN A 36 -14.92 -5.71 -1.59
N PHE A 37 -13.86 -6.46 -1.22
CA PHE A 37 -13.74 -7.89 -1.46
C PHE A 37 -14.09 -8.69 -0.20
N ARG A 38 -14.40 -9.98 -0.38
CA ARG A 38 -14.76 -10.93 0.67
C ARG A 38 -13.90 -12.17 0.57
N CYS A 39 -12.56 -11.96 0.53
CA CYS A 39 -11.65 -13.09 0.39
C CYS A 39 -11.83 -14.10 1.52
N THR A 40 -11.97 -15.37 1.14
CA THR A 40 -12.34 -16.48 2.03
C THR A 40 -11.40 -16.65 3.22
N TYR A 41 -10.13 -16.26 3.06
CA TYR A 41 -9.09 -16.35 4.10
C TYR A 41 -8.89 -15.04 4.89
N CYS A 42 -9.58 -13.94 4.52
CA CYS A 42 -9.39 -12.61 5.14
C CYS A 42 -10.68 -12.06 5.74
N LEU A 43 -11.67 -11.76 4.92
CA LEU A 43 -12.98 -11.20 5.30
C LEU A 43 -14.13 -12.01 4.66
N PRO A 44 -14.32 -13.28 5.03
CA PRO A 44 -15.30 -14.15 4.36
C PRO A 44 -16.73 -13.60 4.43
N ASP A 45 -17.08 -12.94 5.52
CA ASP A 45 -18.40 -12.31 5.70
C ASP A 45 -18.49 -10.89 5.12
N GLY A 46 -17.41 -10.39 4.52
CA GLY A 46 -17.29 -9.01 4.06
C GLY A 46 -17.08 -8.00 5.20
N TYR A 47 -16.84 -6.76 4.83
CA TYR A 47 -16.67 -5.68 5.80
C TYR A 47 -17.99 -5.36 6.52
N LYS A 48 -17.93 -5.29 7.85
CA LYS A 48 -19.09 -4.91 8.69
C LYS A 48 -18.77 -3.59 9.39
N PRO A 49 -19.49 -2.49 9.08
CA PRO A 49 -19.29 -1.20 9.74
C PRO A 49 -19.47 -1.31 11.27
N GLY A 50 -18.58 -0.65 12.02
CA GLY A 50 -18.67 -0.56 13.48
C GLY A 50 -18.00 -1.70 14.27
N ALA A 51 -17.39 -2.69 13.60
CA ALA A 51 -16.79 -3.82 14.30
C ALA A 51 -15.46 -3.48 15.00
N VAL A 52 -14.74 -2.44 14.61
CA VAL A 52 -13.35 -2.22 15.07
C VAL A 52 -13.03 -0.79 15.55
N ASN A 53 -13.71 0.28 15.10
CA ASN A 53 -13.32 1.63 15.49
C ASN A 53 -14.47 2.64 15.54
N ASN A 54 -14.79 3.14 16.73
CA ASN A 54 -15.66 4.30 16.91
C ASN A 54 -14.96 5.65 16.62
N ASN A 55 -13.64 5.67 16.40
CA ASN A 55 -12.83 6.90 16.28
C ASN A 55 -12.50 7.29 14.83
N GLY A 56 -13.00 6.56 13.85
CA GLY A 56 -12.70 6.83 12.44
C GLY A 56 -11.28 6.39 12.00
N PHE A 57 -10.93 6.75 10.77
CA PHE A 57 -9.60 6.47 10.21
C PHE A 57 -8.70 7.70 10.34
N LEU A 58 -7.38 7.50 10.25
CA LEU A 58 -6.44 8.61 10.22
C LEU A 58 -6.83 9.62 9.12
N SER A 59 -6.93 10.88 9.48
CA SER A 59 -7.08 11.98 8.54
C SER A 59 -5.81 12.18 7.71
N VAL A 60 -5.90 12.93 6.61
CA VAL A 60 -4.72 13.30 5.80
C VAL A 60 -3.65 13.99 6.65
N ASP A 61 -4.05 14.88 7.56
CA ASP A 61 -3.12 15.58 8.47
C ASP A 61 -2.47 14.66 9.49
N GLU A 62 -3.16 13.65 9.98
CA GLU A 62 -2.58 12.65 10.86
C GLU A 62 -1.60 11.76 10.11
N VAL A 63 -1.91 11.34 8.88
CA VAL A 63 -0.96 10.61 8.02
C VAL A 63 0.29 11.47 7.76
N ARG A 64 0.13 12.77 7.48
CA ARG A 64 1.25 13.70 7.30
C ARG A 64 2.14 13.78 8.55
N ARG A 65 1.53 13.90 9.75
CA ARG A 65 2.28 13.93 11.02
C ARG A 65 3.01 12.61 11.29
N VAL A 66 2.34 11.48 11.10
CA VAL A 66 2.93 10.14 11.30
C VAL A 66 4.12 9.94 10.35
N THR A 67 3.95 10.18 9.06
CA THR A 67 5.02 9.96 8.08
C THR A 67 6.19 10.90 8.28
N ARG A 68 5.96 12.15 8.71
CA ARG A 68 7.02 13.11 9.09
C ARG A 68 7.80 12.61 10.31
N ALA A 69 7.13 12.14 11.35
CA ALA A 69 7.79 11.60 12.54
C ALA A 69 8.67 10.38 12.22
N PHE A 70 8.14 9.43 11.46
CA PHE A 70 8.89 8.24 11.04
C PHE A 70 10.07 8.58 10.11
N SER A 71 9.88 9.54 9.21
CA SER A 71 10.95 10.00 8.33
C SER A 71 12.10 10.65 9.12
N ALA A 72 11.79 11.44 10.14
CA ALA A 72 12.81 11.99 11.04
C ALA A 72 13.61 10.90 11.78
N LEU A 73 13.07 9.68 11.88
CA LEU A 73 13.68 8.49 12.45
C LEU A 73 14.31 7.55 11.40
N GLY A 74 14.46 8.02 10.15
CA GLY A 74 15.16 7.27 9.11
C GLY A 74 14.28 6.38 8.22
N THR A 75 12.96 6.53 8.26
CA THR A 75 12.07 5.85 7.30
C THR A 75 12.19 6.50 5.93
N GLU A 76 12.48 5.69 4.91
CA GLU A 76 12.62 6.10 3.50
C GLU A 76 11.53 5.51 2.60
N LYS A 77 10.78 4.53 3.11
CA LYS A 77 9.73 3.84 2.37
C LYS A 77 8.45 3.79 3.18
N VAL A 78 7.35 4.20 2.56
CA VAL A 78 6.00 4.06 3.11
C VAL A 78 5.17 3.17 2.20
N ARG A 79 4.44 2.22 2.80
CA ARG A 79 3.44 1.43 2.10
C ARG A 79 2.07 1.72 2.69
N LEU A 80 1.19 2.25 1.87
CA LEU A 80 -0.21 2.43 2.19
C LEU A 80 -0.96 1.11 2.00
N THR A 81 -1.72 0.72 2.98
CA THR A 81 -2.47 -0.54 3.01
C THR A 81 -3.74 -0.37 3.85
N GLY A 82 -4.41 -1.47 4.18
CA GLY A 82 -5.62 -1.48 4.99
C GLY A 82 -6.45 -2.71 4.71
N GLY A 83 -7.76 -2.56 4.65
CA GLY A 83 -8.63 -3.40 3.87
C GLY A 83 -8.32 -3.14 2.39
N GLU A 84 -9.04 -2.21 1.74
CA GLU A 84 -8.69 -1.72 0.42
C GLU A 84 -8.47 -0.20 0.47
N PRO A 85 -7.21 0.28 0.45
CA PRO A 85 -6.88 1.69 0.63
C PRO A 85 -7.46 2.60 -0.44
N SER A 86 -7.64 2.10 -1.67
CA SER A 86 -8.18 2.87 -2.78
C SER A 86 -9.66 3.23 -2.63
N LEU A 87 -10.37 2.62 -1.68
CA LEU A 87 -11.76 2.98 -1.40
C LEU A 87 -11.89 4.32 -0.66
N ARG A 88 -10.84 4.78 -0.02
CA ARG A 88 -10.84 6.11 0.60
C ARG A 88 -10.96 7.19 -0.48
N ARG A 89 -11.87 8.14 -0.25
CA ARG A 89 -12.10 9.26 -1.19
C ARG A 89 -10.89 10.18 -1.29
N ASP A 90 -10.19 10.34 -0.17
CA ASP A 90 -9.00 11.18 0.00
C ASP A 90 -7.68 10.42 -0.22
N PHE A 91 -7.72 9.23 -0.88
CA PHE A 91 -6.52 8.41 -1.07
C PHE A 91 -5.42 9.14 -1.86
N THR A 92 -5.80 9.92 -2.86
CA THR A 92 -4.86 10.72 -3.65
C THR A 92 -4.18 11.81 -2.80
N GLU A 93 -4.94 12.48 -1.93
CA GLU A 93 -4.42 13.47 -0.99
C GLU A 93 -3.49 12.84 0.05
N ILE A 94 -3.79 11.61 0.48
CA ILE A 94 -2.91 10.85 1.37
C ILE A 94 -1.57 10.56 0.69
N ILE A 95 -1.56 10.13 -0.57
CA ILE A 95 -0.32 9.92 -1.33
C ILE A 95 0.49 11.22 -1.40
N ALA A 96 -0.16 12.32 -1.76
CA ALA A 96 0.47 13.64 -1.84
C ALA A 96 1.04 14.10 -0.48
N ALA A 97 0.30 13.90 0.60
CA ALA A 97 0.75 14.23 1.96
C ALA A 97 2.01 13.43 2.38
N VAL A 98 2.11 12.16 1.98
CA VAL A 98 3.32 11.36 2.19
C VAL A 98 4.47 11.89 1.33
N ARG A 99 4.18 12.30 0.08
CA ARG A 99 5.19 12.81 -0.88
C ARG A 99 5.78 14.16 -0.47
N GLU A 100 5.07 14.97 0.30
CA GLU A 100 5.60 16.23 0.86
C GLU A 100 6.90 16.04 1.64
N ASN A 101 7.16 14.82 2.10
CA ASN A 101 8.35 14.49 2.86
C ASN A 101 9.49 14.01 1.94
N PRO A 102 10.55 14.82 1.70
CA PRO A 102 11.58 14.52 0.72
C PRO A 102 12.46 13.30 1.10
N ALA A 103 12.49 12.91 2.38
CA ALA A 103 13.22 11.74 2.81
C ALA A 103 12.50 10.43 2.47
N ILE A 104 11.19 10.47 2.20
CA ILE A 104 10.44 9.30 1.71
C ILE A 104 10.71 9.14 0.20
N ARG A 105 11.56 8.18 -0.13
CA ARG A 105 11.98 7.90 -1.51
C ARG A 105 11.03 6.97 -2.24
N GLN A 106 10.30 6.12 -1.51
CA GLN A 106 9.38 5.14 -2.08
C GLN A 106 8.04 5.19 -1.38
N ILE A 107 6.99 5.45 -2.17
CA ILE A 107 5.59 5.37 -1.73
C ILE A 107 4.95 4.21 -2.48
N ALA A 108 4.55 3.18 -1.76
CA ALA A 108 3.94 1.99 -2.33
C ALA A 108 2.50 1.81 -1.86
N VAL A 109 1.68 1.15 -2.64
CA VAL A 109 0.35 0.69 -2.24
C VAL A 109 0.28 -0.83 -2.27
N THR A 110 -0.50 -1.42 -1.37
CA THR A 110 -1.03 -2.78 -1.54
C THR A 110 -2.52 -2.65 -1.77
N THR A 111 -3.01 -3.16 -2.89
CA THR A 111 -4.39 -3.02 -3.35
C THR A 111 -4.91 -4.33 -3.96
N ASN A 112 -6.22 -4.52 -3.93
CA ASN A 112 -6.89 -5.59 -4.67
C ASN A 112 -7.06 -5.26 -6.18
N GLY A 113 -6.55 -4.11 -6.63
CA GLY A 113 -6.56 -3.72 -8.04
C GLY A 113 -7.87 -3.16 -8.57
N TYR A 114 -8.95 -3.18 -7.79
CA TYR A 114 -10.29 -2.79 -8.24
C TYR A 114 -10.38 -1.40 -8.89
N ARG A 115 -9.54 -0.46 -8.46
CA ARG A 115 -9.54 0.93 -8.96
C ARG A 115 -8.34 1.29 -9.84
N LEU A 116 -7.41 0.37 -10.06
CA LEU A 116 -6.17 0.67 -10.78
C LEU A 116 -6.44 1.26 -12.16
N ALA A 117 -7.19 0.58 -13.02
CA ALA A 117 -7.47 1.03 -14.37
C ALA A 117 -8.02 2.47 -14.45
N ARG A 118 -8.75 2.90 -13.41
CA ARG A 118 -9.37 4.22 -13.37
C ARG A 118 -8.49 5.31 -12.79
N ASP A 119 -7.71 4.98 -11.76
CA ASP A 119 -7.13 5.99 -10.86
C ASP A 119 -5.59 5.99 -10.86
N VAL A 120 -4.93 5.03 -11.53
CA VAL A 120 -3.48 4.80 -11.41
C VAL A 120 -2.63 5.98 -11.86
N GLU A 121 -3.01 6.68 -12.93
CA GLU A 121 -2.31 7.88 -13.42
C GLU A 121 -2.34 8.99 -12.37
N ARG A 122 -3.53 9.25 -11.80
CA ARG A 122 -3.70 10.24 -10.75
C ARG A 122 -2.88 9.92 -9.50
N TRP A 123 -2.76 8.63 -9.14
CA TRP A 123 -1.92 8.21 -8.01
C TRP A 123 -0.44 8.38 -8.31
N ARG A 124 -0.01 8.09 -9.55
CA ARG A 124 1.36 8.35 -9.98
C ARG A 124 1.69 9.84 -9.88
N ASP A 125 0.84 10.69 -10.39
CA ASP A 125 1.02 12.15 -10.38
C ASP A 125 1.06 12.72 -8.96
N ALA A 126 0.31 12.11 -8.03
CA ALA A 126 0.37 12.43 -6.59
C ALA A 126 1.66 11.94 -5.91
N GLY A 127 2.47 11.09 -6.57
CA GLY A 127 3.76 10.62 -6.07
C GLY A 127 3.83 9.15 -5.69
N LEU A 128 2.85 8.32 -6.04
CA LEU A 128 2.96 6.86 -5.88
C LEU A 128 4.09 6.34 -6.78
N THR A 129 4.96 5.47 -6.24
CA THR A 129 6.14 4.96 -6.97
C THR A 129 6.15 3.45 -7.15
N ALA A 130 5.31 2.71 -6.45
CA ALA A 130 5.27 1.25 -6.56
C ALA A 130 3.88 0.70 -6.21
N ILE A 131 3.50 -0.37 -6.88
CA ILE A 131 2.20 -1.02 -6.72
C ILE A 131 2.41 -2.50 -6.38
N ASN A 132 1.67 -2.98 -5.37
CA ASN A 132 1.50 -4.41 -5.13
C ASN A 132 0.01 -4.72 -5.33
N VAL A 133 -0.28 -5.57 -6.30
CA VAL A 133 -1.65 -6.03 -6.59
C VAL A 133 -1.84 -7.43 -5.99
N SER A 134 -2.93 -7.64 -5.30
CA SER A 134 -3.31 -8.96 -4.79
C SER A 134 -4.09 -9.70 -5.87
N VAL A 135 -3.54 -10.82 -6.38
CA VAL A 135 -4.18 -11.68 -7.37
C VAL A 135 -3.98 -13.13 -6.95
N ASP A 136 -5.01 -13.75 -6.42
CA ASP A 136 -4.91 -15.10 -5.86
C ASP A 136 -5.24 -16.21 -6.86
N SER A 137 -5.65 -15.85 -8.08
CA SER A 137 -5.87 -16.79 -9.18
C SER A 137 -5.77 -16.08 -10.54
N LEU A 138 -5.26 -16.78 -11.54
CA LEU A 138 -5.29 -16.39 -12.96
C LEU A 138 -6.49 -17.01 -13.72
N ASP A 139 -7.33 -17.78 -13.03
CA ASP A 139 -8.62 -18.24 -13.53
C ASP A 139 -9.75 -17.36 -12.94
N ALA A 140 -10.59 -16.78 -13.80
CA ALA A 140 -11.63 -15.83 -13.39
C ALA A 140 -12.68 -16.45 -12.45
N ARG A 141 -13.04 -17.73 -12.64
CA ARG A 141 -14.03 -18.41 -11.80
C ARG A 141 -13.45 -18.67 -10.42
N GLN A 142 -12.18 -19.10 -10.38
CA GLN A 142 -11.50 -19.35 -9.11
C GLN A 142 -11.19 -18.03 -8.39
N PHE A 143 -10.82 -16.97 -9.10
CA PHE A 143 -10.68 -15.62 -8.54
C PHE A 143 -11.98 -15.18 -7.88
N HIS A 144 -13.13 -15.37 -8.56
CA HIS A 144 -14.45 -15.08 -7.97
C HIS A 144 -14.71 -15.94 -6.72
N ALA A 145 -14.42 -17.23 -6.77
CA ALA A 145 -14.63 -18.14 -5.63
C ALA A 145 -13.80 -17.73 -4.40
N ILE A 146 -12.56 -17.26 -4.61
CA ILE A 146 -11.68 -16.83 -3.53
C ILE A 146 -12.08 -15.45 -2.99
N THR A 147 -12.36 -14.49 -3.87
CA THR A 147 -12.52 -13.07 -3.51
C THR A 147 -13.97 -12.65 -3.27
N GLY A 148 -14.93 -13.47 -3.68
CA GLY A 148 -16.35 -13.15 -3.68
C GLY A 148 -16.75 -12.04 -4.66
N GLN A 149 -15.89 -11.74 -5.66
CA GLN A 149 -16.10 -10.65 -6.62
C GLN A 149 -15.77 -11.09 -8.04
N ASP A 150 -16.68 -10.82 -8.98
CA ASP A 150 -16.47 -11.01 -10.42
C ASP A 150 -15.76 -9.78 -11.00
N LYS A 151 -14.46 -9.64 -10.66
CA LYS A 151 -13.62 -8.47 -10.99
C LYS A 151 -12.27 -8.85 -11.58
N PHE A 152 -12.08 -10.10 -11.95
CA PHE A 152 -10.79 -10.59 -12.48
C PHE A 152 -10.27 -9.73 -13.63
N HIS A 153 -11.08 -9.56 -14.69
CA HIS A 153 -10.68 -8.78 -15.86
C HIS A 153 -10.38 -7.32 -15.52
N GLN A 154 -11.21 -6.70 -14.67
CA GLN A 154 -10.98 -5.33 -14.21
C GLN A 154 -9.65 -5.18 -13.44
N VAL A 155 -9.25 -6.18 -12.68
CA VAL A 155 -7.96 -6.19 -11.96
C VAL A 155 -6.80 -6.37 -12.95
N MET A 156 -6.94 -7.25 -13.95
CA MET A 156 -5.92 -7.44 -14.99
C MET A 156 -5.74 -6.18 -15.83
N ASP A 157 -6.83 -5.57 -16.31
CA ASP A 157 -6.80 -4.27 -17.00
C ASP A 157 -6.10 -3.19 -16.15
N GLY A 158 -6.28 -3.25 -14.83
CA GLY A 158 -5.61 -2.37 -13.89
C GLY A 158 -4.09 -2.56 -13.83
N ILE A 159 -3.62 -3.79 -13.93
CA ILE A 159 -2.19 -4.10 -14.01
C ILE A 159 -1.60 -3.54 -15.30
N ASP A 160 -2.28 -3.76 -16.44
CA ASP A 160 -1.86 -3.22 -17.74
C ASP A 160 -1.84 -1.68 -17.73
N ALA A 161 -2.86 -1.06 -17.15
CA ALA A 161 -2.90 0.39 -16.95
C ALA A 161 -1.75 0.91 -16.08
N ALA A 162 -1.32 0.15 -15.07
CA ALA A 162 -0.18 0.54 -14.25
C ALA A 162 1.13 0.53 -15.04
N PHE A 163 1.35 -0.46 -15.90
CA PHE A 163 2.50 -0.47 -16.81
C PHE A 163 2.42 0.68 -17.84
N ALA A 164 1.26 0.88 -18.46
CA ALA A 164 1.03 1.97 -19.40
C ALA A 164 1.26 3.35 -18.75
N ALA A 165 0.93 3.49 -17.47
CA ALA A 165 1.21 4.68 -16.67
C ALA A 165 2.70 4.84 -16.28
N GLY A 166 3.59 3.91 -16.65
CA GLY A 166 5.03 4.00 -16.44
C GLY A 166 5.49 3.55 -15.04
N PHE A 167 4.78 2.62 -14.40
CA PHE A 167 5.27 2.01 -13.18
C PHE A 167 6.25 0.87 -13.48
N ASP A 168 7.52 1.04 -13.15
CA ASP A 168 8.55 0.00 -13.28
C ASP A 168 8.45 -1.09 -12.20
N LYS A 169 7.71 -0.83 -11.12
CA LYS A 169 7.62 -1.69 -9.94
C LYS A 169 6.18 -2.07 -9.64
N VAL A 170 5.62 -2.91 -10.48
CA VAL A 170 4.36 -3.60 -10.23
C VAL A 170 4.67 -5.01 -9.72
N LYS A 171 4.17 -5.34 -8.54
CA LYS A 171 4.31 -6.68 -7.95
C LYS A 171 2.94 -7.31 -7.81
N VAL A 172 2.85 -8.59 -8.12
CA VAL A 172 1.69 -9.39 -7.79
C VAL A 172 1.98 -10.19 -6.52
N ASN A 173 1.08 -10.12 -5.57
CA ASN A 173 1.08 -10.95 -4.37
C ASN A 173 -0.03 -11.99 -4.51
N THR A 174 0.31 -13.25 -4.30
CA THR A 174 -0.63 -14.36 -4.32
C THR A 174 -0.53 -15.14 -3.01
N VAL A 175 -1.65 -15.39 -2.37
CA VAL A 175 -1.74 -16.33 -1.25
C VAL A 175 -1.96 -17.73 -1.82
N LEU A 176 -0.93 -18.57 -1.79
CA LEU A 176 -1.06 -19.95 -2.22
C LEU A 176 -1.73 -20.78 -1.11
N MET A 177 -2.90 -21.29 -1.40
CA MET A 177 -3.72 -22.09 -0.50
C MET A 177 -3.73 -23.54 -1.01
N ARG A 178 -3.36 -24.49 -0.12
CA ARG A 178 -3.46 -25.92 -0.43
C ARG A 178 -4.89 -26.26 -0.81
N ASP A 179 -5.08 -27.13 -1.79
CA ASP A 179 -6.36 -27.63 -2.29
C ASP A 179 -7.30 -26.54 -2.90
N VAL A 180 -6.83 -25.29 -3.00
CA VAL A 180 -7.58 -24.21 -3.63
C VAL A 180 -6.88 -23.73 -4.91
N ASN A 181 -5.74 -23.08 -4.82
CA ASN A 181 -5.04 -22.46 -5.96
C ASN A 181 -3.58 -22.86 -6.11
N HIS A 182 -3.03 -23.75 -5.25
CA HIS A 182 -1.62 -24.15 -5.29
C HIS A 182 -1.20 -24.75 -6.65
N HIS A 183 -2.12 -25.38 -7.36
CA HIS A 183 -1.89 -25.97 -8.69
C HIS A 183 -1.63 -24.91 -9.77
N GLN A 184 -1.90 -23.62 -9.50
CA GLN A 184 -1.64 -22.52 -10.45
C GLN A 184 -0.21 -21.95 -10.32
N LEU A 185 0.64 -22.47 -9.45
CA LEU A 185 2.00 -21.92 -9.27
C LEU A 185 2.76 -21.83 -10.60
N ASP A 186 2.75 -22.89 -11.39
CA ASP A 186 3.44 -22.91 -12.68
C ASP A 186 2.80 -21.92 -13.68
N THR A 187 1.49 -21.75 -13.63
CA THR A 187 0.79 -20.75 -14.44
C THR A 187 1.20 -19.33 -14.07
N PHE A 188 1.31 -19.02 -12.77
CA PHE A 188 1.83 -17.72 -12.31
C PHE A 188 3.28 -17.51 -12.75
N LEU A 189 4.14 -18.52 -12.64
CA LEU A 189 5.54 -18.42 -13.06
C LEU A 189 5.67 -18.18 -14.57
N ALA A 190 4.83 -18.81 -15.39
CA ALA A 190 4.81 -18.58 -16.83
C ALA A 190 4.24 -17.18 -17.20
N TRP A 191 3.29 -16.69 -16.42
CA TRP A 191 2.66 -15.38 -16.69
C TRP A 191 3.58 -14.20 -16.38
N ILE A 192 4.53 -14.31 -15.45
CA ILE A 192 5.46 -13.24 -15.06
C ILE A 192 6.73 -13.19 -15.90
N GLN A 193 6.95 -14.11 -16.83
CA GLN A 193 8.09 -14.13 -17.78
C GLN A 193 7.84 -13.21 -18.97
#